data_11174cdf114334fabbc9d25284e00c28
#
_entry.id   11174cdf114334fabbc9d25284e00c28
#
_cell.length_a   1.000
_cell.length_b   1.000
_cell.length_c   1.000
_cell.angle_alpha   90.00
_cell.angle_beta   90.00
_cell.angle_gamma   90.00
#
_symmetry.space_group_name_H-M   'P 1'
#
loop_
_entity.id
_entity.type
_entity.pdbx_description
1 polymer ?
#
loop_
_entity_poly.entity_id
_entity_poly.type
_entity_poly.pdbx_seq_one_letter_code
_entity_poly.pdbx_strand_id
1 'polypeptide(L)'
;MAGIKLIIFDVGGVIDTFDEKKYIEYISRKLGFSANSFRNALIPMLDRMEVGQITLKEMLSRLSREFGVPEHSLEWDSAFAALNSVDSKVVNLINRLSERYTVAILTNVSRSRHQMKMREYLKNVRCKRIFASCYLGMAKPDPRIYRFVLKHMGFSPKDSLFIDNIKRNTDGASAIGMDTIRFTGYKELVIQLSKRGIK
;
A
#
# COMPACT_ATOMS: atom_id res chain seq x y z
N MET A 1 30.22 1.17 9.49
CA MET A 1 28.93 1.78 9.04
C MET A 1 27.81 1.09 9.80
N ALA A 2 26.90 1.83 10.41
CA ALA A 2 25.73 1.22 11.05
C ALA A 2 24.92 0.50 9.96
N GLY A 3 24.69 -0.79 10.14
CA GLY A 3 23.96 -1.61 9.17
C GLY A 3 22.44 -1.38 9.29
N ILE A 4 21.68 -1.68 8.24
CA ILE A 4 20.21 -1.67 8.28
C ILE A 4 19.72 -2.64 9.38
N LYS A 5 18.79 -2.15 10.21
CA LYS A 5 18.17 -2.91 11.31
C LYS A 5 16.66 -3.02 11.17
N LEU A 6 16.04 -2.01 10.53
CA LEU A 6 14.61 -1.97 10.24
C LEU A 6 14.38 -1.98 8.73
N ILE A 7 13.53 -2.89 8.26
CA ILE A 7 13.07 -2.94 6.87
C ILE A 7 11.57 -2.71 6.86
N ILE A 8 11.14 -1.71 6.11
CA ILE A 8 9.74 -1.33 6.00
C ILE A 8 9.27 -1.61 4.58
N PHE A 9 8.23 -2.41 4.44
CA PHE A 9 7.64 -2.74 3.15
C PHE A 9 6.30 -2.02 2.95
N ASP A 10 6.06 -1.55 1.73
CA ASP A 10 4.71 -1.27 1.27
C ASP A 10 3.96 -2.58 0.98
N VAL A 11 2.65 -2.47 0.77
CA VAL A 11 1.77 -3.59 0.42
C VAL A 11 1.35 -3.50 -1.04
N GLY A 12 0.68 -2.42 -1.44
CA GLY A 12 0.13 -2.27 -2.77
C GLY A 12 1.19 -2.13 -3.86
N GLY A 13 1.25 -3.07 -4.81
CA GLY A 13 2.28 -3.12 -5.84
C GLY A 13 3.63 -3.68 -5.38
N VAL A 14 3.73 -4.16 -4.11
CA VAL A 14 4.91 -4.85 -3.55
C VAL A 14 4.54 -6.26 -3.09
N ILE A 15 3.62 -6.37 -2.14
CA ILE A 15 3.14 -7.67 -1.62
C ILE A 15 1.93 -8.14 -2.42
N ASP A 16 1.03 -7.22 -2.74
CA ASP A 16 -0.13 -7.49 -3.58
C ASP A 16 -0.21 -6.51 -4.76
N THR A 17 -1.01 -6.87 -5.75
CA THR A 17 -1.30 -6.02 -6.89
C THR A 17 -2.80 -5.93 -7.08
N PHE A 18 -3.34 -4.72 -7.03
CA PHE A 18 -4.70 -4.42 -7.47
C PHE A 18 -4.63 -3.50 -8.67
N ASP A 19 -5.21 -3.95 -9.78
CA ASP A 19 -5.24 -3.18 -11.02
C ASP A 19 -6.44 -2.22 -11.05
N GLU A 20 -6.25 -1.04 -10.45
CA GLU A 20 -7.26 0.02 -10.41
C GLU A 20 -7.72 0.45 -11.81
N LYS A 21 -6.79 0.46 -12.77
CA LYS A 21 -7.13 0.82 -14.16
C LYS A 21 -8.12 -0.18 -14.75
N LYS A 22 -7.87 -1.48 -14.56
CA LYS A 22 -8.81 -2.52 -14.99
C LYS A 22 -10.16 -2.43 -14.30
N TYR A 23 -10.18 -2.10 -13.01
CA TYR A 23 -11.43 -1.85 -12.30
C TYR A 23 -12.21 -0.69 -12.92
N ILE A 24 -11.57 0.45 -13.15
CA ILE A 24 -12.19 1.62 -13.77
C ILE A 24 -12.73 1.27 -15.17
N GLU A 25 -11.94 0.61 -16.00
CA GLU A 25 -12.33 0.22 -17.36
C GLU A 25 -13.51 -0.78 -17.35
N TYR A 26 -13.46 -1.77 -16.45
CA TYR A 26 -14.51 -2.78 -16.32
C TYR A 26 -15.85 -2.14 -15.90
N ILE A 27 -15.87 -1.38 -14.82
CA ILE A 27 -17.08 -0.76 -14.28
C ILE A 27 -17.65 0.26 -15.27
N SER A 28 -16.80 1.09 -15.86
CA SER A 28 -17.24 2.10 -16.83
C SER A 28 -17.90 1.48 -18.07
N ARG A 29 -17.30 0.40 -18.59
CA ARG A 29 -17.90 -0.33 -19.73
C ARG A 29 -19.20 -1.00 -19.35
N LYS A 30 -19.26 -1.65 -18.19
CA LYS A 30 -20.44 -2.36 -17.70
C LYS A 30 -21.62 -1.43 -17.47
N LEU A 31 -21.40 -0.24 -16.96
CA LEU A 31 -22.43 0.71 -16.55
C LEU A 31 -22.67 1.83 -17.58
N GLY A 32 -21.90 1.89 -18.67
CA GLY A 32 -22.11 2.78 -19.80
C GLY A 32 -21.67 4.22 -19.59
N PHE A 33 -20.69 4.49 -18.71
CA PHE A 33 -20.16 5.84 -18.53
C PHE A 33 -18.69 5.98 -18.92
N SER A 34 -18.21 7.23 -19.03
CA SER A 34 -16.83 7.52 -19.40
C SER A 34 -15.85 7.06 -18.31
N ALA A 35 -14.84 6.28 -18.70
CA ALA A 35 -13.78 5.85 -17.79
C ALA A 35 -13.00 7.05 -17.20
N ASN A 36 -12.81 8.14 -17.97
CA ASN A 36 -12.15 9.34 -17.47
C ASN A 36 -13.02 10.07 -16.44
N SER A 37 -14.33 10.18 -16.67
CA SER A 37 -15.26 10.80 -15.72
C SER A 37 -15.29 9.99 -14.42
N PHE A 38 -15.37 8.66 -14.50
CA PHE A 38 -15.38 7.79 -13.32
C PHE A 38 -14.05 7.85 -12.56
N ARG A 39 -12.94 7.85 -13.27
CA ARG A 39 -11.61 8.02 -12.66
C ARG A 39 -11.49 9.34 -11.89
N ASN A 40 -11.92 10.45 -12.52
CA ASN A 40 -11.82 11.78 -11.91
C ASN A 40 -12.68 11.90 -10.65
N ALA A 41 -13.83 11.22 -10.58
CA ALA A 41 -14.64 11.15 -9.39
C ALA A 41 -14.04 10.20 -8.32
N LEU A 42 -13.54 9.03 -8.73
CA LEU A 42 -13.08 7.98 -7.83
C LEU A 42 -11.78 8.34 -7.12
N ILE A 43 -10.74 8.79 -7.86
CA ILE A 43 -9.39 8.95 -7.31
C ILE A 43 -9.33 9.90 -6.11
N PRO A 44 -9.94 11.11 -6.13
CA PRO A 44 -9.94 11.98 -4.96
C PRO A 44 -10.65 11.38 -3.74
N MET A 45 -11.62 10.49 -3.96
CA MET A 45 -12.31 9.80 -2.86
C MET A 45 -11.42 8.70 -2.27
N LEU A 46 -10.66 7.97 -3.10
CA LEU A 46 -9.67 7.01 -2.60
C LEU A 46 -8.61 7.67 -1.72
N ASP A 47 -8.06 8.81 -2.16
CA ASP A 47 -7.09 9.59 -1.37
C ASP A 47 -7.66 9.96 0.02
N ARG A 48 -8.92 10.37 0.07
CA ARG A 48 -9.62 10.69 1.33
C ARG A 48 -9.89 9.46 2.20
N MET A 49 -10.18 8.32 1.59
CA MET A 49 -10.35 7.05 2.30
C MET A 49 -9.02 6.57 2.89
N GLU A 50 -7.91 6.76 2.19
CA GLU A 50 -6.58 6.37 2.64
C GLU A 50 -6.12 7.13 3.89
N VAL A 51 -6.63 8.33 4.13
CA VAL A 51 -6.38 9.08 5.37
C VAL A 51 -7.56 9.01 6.35
N GLY A 52 -8.55 8.16 6.09
CA GLY A 52 -9.67 7.91 6.98
C GLY A 52 -10.71 9.03 7.07
N GLN A 53 -10.71 9.98 6.12
CA GLN A 53 -11.64 11.11 6.08
C GLN A 53 -13.05 10.73 5.62
N ILE A 54 -13.16 9.69 4.78
CA ILE A 54 -14.44 9.14 4.36
C ILE A 54 -14.44 7.61 4.43
N THR A 55 -15.61 7.03 4.58
CA THR A 55 -15.82 5.59 4.60
C THR A 55 -16.09 5.03 3.20
N LEU A 56 -15.99 3.72 3.04
CA LEU A 56 -16.39 3.02 1.81
C LEU A 56 -17.87 3.32 1.48
N LYS A 57 -18.75 3.30 2.47
CA LYS A 57 -20.18 3.60 2.28
C LYS A 57 -20.39 5.01 1.70
N GLU A 58 -19.71 6.01 2.26
CA GLU A 58 -19.81 7.39 1.75
C GLU A 58 -19.26 7.53 0.35
N MET A 59 -18.16 6.84 0.00
CA MET A 59 -17.63 6.83 -1.36
C MET A 59 -18.65 6.22 -2.33
N LEU A 60 -19.14 5.00 -2.04
CA LEU A 60 -20.11 4.31 -2.91
C LEU A 60 -21.39 5.13 -3.08
N SER A 61 -21.91 5.73 -2.01
CA SER A 61 -23.11 6.57 -2.06
C SER A 61 -22.93 7.84 -2.92
N ARG A 62 -21.74 8.44 -2.89
CA ARG A 62 -21.42 9.60 -3.75
C ARG A 62 -21.32 9.20 -5.21
N LEU A 63 -20.59 8.14 -5.53
CA LEU A 63 -20.45 7.63 -6.90
C LEU A 63 -21.81 7.18 -7.45
N SER A 64 -22.60 6.48 -6.65
CA SER A 64 -23.97 6.06 -7.01
C SER A 64 -24.84 7.25 -7.44
N ARG A 65 -24.83 8.33 -6.67
CA ARG A 65 -25.59 9.55 -7.00
C ARG A 65 -25.03 10.29 -8.22
N GLU A 66 -23.70 10.40 -8.33
CA GLU A 66 -23.04 11.12 -9.42
C GLU A 66 -23.28 10.44 -10.78
N PHE A 67 -23.25 9.10 -10.80
CA PHE A 67 -23.40 8.31 -12.04
C PHE A 67 -24.80 7.74 -12.23
N GLY A 68 -25.74 7.98 -11.31
CA GLY A 68 -27.13 7.50 -11.44
C GLY A 68 -27.27 5.97 -11.39
N VAL A 69 -26.37 5.27 -10.68
CA VAL A 69 -26.34 3.80 -10.62
C VAL A 69 -26.48 3.30 -9.18
N PRO A 70 -27.08 2.12 -8.94
CA PRO A 70 -27.15 1.54 -7.59
C PRO A 70 -25.74 1.27 -7.01
N GLU A 71 -25.55 1.47 -5.69
CA GLU A 71 -24.26 1.26 -5.03
C GLU A 71 -23.68 -0.15 -5.28
N HIS A 72 -24.53 -1.19 -5.25
CA HIS A 72 -24.08 -2.58 -5.46
C HIS A 72 -23.55 -2.84 -6.87
N SER A 73 -23.97 -2.06 -7.89
CA SER A 73 -23.50 -2.22 -9.26
C SER A 73 -22.05 -1.76 -9.46
N LEU A 74 -21.48 -1.01 -8.50
CA LEU A 74 -20.08 -0.60 -8.48
C LEU A 74 -19.13 -1.76 -8.12
N GLU A 75 -19.63 -2.87 -7.60
CA GLU A 75 -18.90 -4.14 -7.38
C GLU A 75 -17.53 -3.98 -6.69
N TRP A 76 -17.40 -3.02 -5.77
CA TRP A 76 -16.10 -2.64 -5.21
C TRP A 76 -15.32 -3.80 -4.56
N ASP A 77 -15.99 -4.57 -3.71
CA ASP A 77 -15.34 -5.65 -2.96
C ASP A 77 -15.11 -6.89 -3.83
N SER A 78 -16.08 -7.27 -4.68
CA SER A 78 -15.93 -8.39 -5.61
C SER A 78 -14.88 -8.14 -6.67
N ALA A 79 -14.81 -6.91 -7.21
CA ALA A 79 -13.77 -6.52 -8.16
C ALA A 79 -12.38 -6.55 -7.50
N PHE A 80 -12.26 -6.14 -6.24
CA PHE A 80 -10.98 -6.26 -5.55
C PHE A 80 -10.57 -7.72 -5.38
N ALA A 81 -11.47 -8.57 -4.96
CA ALA A 81 -11.17 -10.00 -4.81
C ALA A 81 -10.73 -10.64 -6.15
N ALA A 82 -11.37 -10.25 -7.26
CA ALA A 82 -11.07 -10.79 -8.59
C ALA A 82 -9.80 -10.22 -9.22
N LEU A 83 -9.45 -8.96 -8.94
CA LEU A 83 -8.33 -8.24 -9.58
C LEU A 83 -7.09 -8.14 -8.71
N ASN A 84 -7.15 -8.64 -7.46
CA ASN A 84 -6.02 -8.64 -6.54
C ASN A 84 -5.25 -9.95 -6.62
N SER A 85 -3.94 -9.88 -6.59
CA SER A 85 -3.07 -11.06 -6.49
C SER A 85 -1.94 -10.82 -5.49
N VAL A 86 -1.55 -11.85 -4.75
CA VAL A 86 -0.49 -11.79 -3.73
C VAL A 86 0.77 -12.46 -4.27
N ASP A 87 1.91 -11.76 -4.21
CA ASP A 87 3.22 -12.34 -4.54
C ASP A 87 3.77 -13.14 -3.37
N SER A 88 3.56 -14.46 -3.40
CA SER A 88 4.06 -15.38 -2.37
C SER A 88 5.59 -15.36 -2.23
N LYS A 89 6.35 -15.02 -3.29
CA LYS A 89 7.81 -14.92 -3.22
C LYS A 89 8.23 -13.74 -2.36
N VAL A 90 7.53 -12.61 -2.47
CA VAL A 90 7.76 -11.43 -1.62
C VAL A 90 7.38 -11.74 -0.17
N VAL A 91 6.23 -12.38 0.08
CA VAL A 91 5.81 -12.79 1.44
C VAL A 91 6.87 -13.70 2.07
N ASN A 92 7.35 -14.72 1.35
CA ASN A 92 8.38 -15.63 1.84
C ASN A 92 9.71 -14.91 2.11
N LEU A 93 10.09 -13.94 1.28
CA LEU A 93 11.28 -13.12 1.50
C LEU A 93 11.14 -12.28 2.78
N ILE A 94 10.01 -11.62 2.98
CA ILE A 94 9.72 -10.84 4.19
C ILE A 94 9.85 -11.72 5.43
N ASN A 95 9.26 -12.91 5.39
CA ASN A 95 9.30 -13.86 6.51
C ASN A 95 10.72 -14.33 6.85
N ARG A 96 11.57 -14.57 5.85
CA ARG A 96 13.01 -14.86 6.06
C ARG A 96 13.76 -13.66 6.64
N LEU A 97 13.54 -12.48 6.08
CA LEU A 97 14.20 -11.26 6.57
C LEU A 97 13.81 -10.96 8.03
N SER A 98 12.59 -11.29 8.44
CA SER A 98 12.12 -11.10 9.82
C SER A 98 12.89 -11.93 10.87
N GLU A 99 13.66 -12.93 10.45
CA GLU A 99 14.52 -13.73 11.34
C GLU A 99 15.79 -12.97 11.79
N ARG A 100 16.21 -11.97 11.01
CA ARG A 100 17.46 -11.22 11.23
C ARG A 100 17.26 -9.72 11.39
N TYR A 101 16.17 -9.18 10.84
CA TYR A 101 15.86 -7.76 10.83
C TYR A 101 14.53 -7.52 11.49
N THR A 102 14.36 -6.35 12.09
CA THR A 102 13.02 -5.90 12.44
C THR A 102 12.28 -5.52 11.17
N VAL A 103 11.13 -6.14 10.93
CA VAL A 103 10.30 -5.84 9.76
C VAL A 103 9.04 -5.10 10.19
N ALA A 104 8.65 -4.10 9.45
CA ALA A 104 7.37 -3.39 9.56
C ALA A 104 6.70 -3.26 8.18
N ILE A 105 5.41 -3.02 8.21
CA ILE A 105 4.61 -2.69 7.01
C ILE A 105 4.15 -1.24 7.13
N LEU A 106 4.22 -0.47 6.04
CA LEU A 106 3.65 0.86 5.92
C LEU A 106 2.85 0.97 4.63
N THR A 107 1.54 1.05 4.72
CA THR A 107 0.65 1.02 3.55
C THR A 107 -0.34 2.20 3.54
N ASN A 108 -0.49 2.81 2.36
CA ASN A 108 -1.62 3.69 2.09
C ASN A 108 -2.83 2.82 1.75
N VAL A 109 -3.86 2.84 2.59
CA VAL A 109 -5.00 1.93 2.44
C VAL A 109 -6.23 2.45 3.19
N SER A 110 -7.42 2.22 2.65
CA SER A 110 -8.67 2.46 3.36
C SER A 110 -8.92 1.42 4.46
N ARG A 111 -9.79 1.74 5.42
CA ARG A 111 -10.13 0.83 6.53
C ARG A 111 -10.71 -0.50 6.04
N SER A 112 -11.64 -0.46 5.08
CA SER A 112 -12.26 -1.67 4.52
C SER A 112 -11.22 -2.57 3.83
N ARG A 113 -10.35 -1.99 2.99
CA ARG A 113 -9.27 -2.71 2.32
C ARG A 113 -8.24 -3.26 3.30
N HIS A 114 -7.87 -2.50 4.33
CA HIS A 114 -6.96 -2.98 5.37
C HIS A 114 -7.53 -4.21 6.09
N GLN A 115 -8.80 -4.15 6.50
CA GLN A 115 -9.47 -5.28 7.17
C GLN A 115 -9.54 -6.53 6.28
N MET A 116 -9.80 -6.35 4.98
CA MET A 116 -9.80 -7.44 4.00
C MET A 116 -8.41 -8.07 3.86
N LYS A 117 -7.38 -7.25 3.62
CA LYS A 117 -5.97 -7.70 3.49
C LYS A 117 -5.51 -8.45 4.75
N MET A 118 -5.90 -7.99 5.94
CA MET A 118 -5.58 -8.67 7.20
C MET A 118 -6.22 -10.05 7.30
N ARG A 119 -7.46 -10.20 6.85
CA ARG A 119 -8.16 -11.51 6.87
C ARG A 119 -7.55 -12.49 5.87
N GLU A 120 -7.21 -12.02 4.68
CA GLU A 120 -6.80 -12.89 3.58
C GLU A 120 -5.33 -13.32 3.67
N TYR A 121 -4.39 -12.39 3.82
CA TYR A 121 -2.97 -12.72 3.68
C TYR A 121 -2.00 -11.96 4.59
N LEU A 122 -2.27 -10.72 5.00
CA LEU A 122 -1.32 -9.98 5.85
C LEU A 122 -1.08 -10.64 7.21
N LYS A 123 -2.03 -11.41 7.71
CA LYS A 123 -1.86 -12.23 8.92
C LYS A 123 -0.71 -13.26 8.81
N ASN A 124 -0.34 -13.64 7.58
CA ASN A 124 0.73 -14.60 7.30
C ASN A 124 2.10 -13.94 7.08
N VAL A 125 2.15 -12.61 7.08
CA VAL A 125 3.39 -11.84 6.95
C VAL A 125 4.00 -11.61 8.32
N ARG A 126 5.19 -12.15 8.55
CA ARG A 126 5.93 -11.95 9.81
C ARG A 126 6.50 -10.54 9.87
N CYS A 127 5.83 -9.67 10.59
CA CYS A 127 6.30 -8.32 10.84
C CYS A 127 5.96 -7.90 12.28
N LYS A 128 6.77 -7.00 12.84
CA LYS A 128 6.57 -6.49 14.20
C LYS A 128 5.31 -5.62 14.28
N ARG A 129 5.02 -4.85 13.22
CA ARG A 129 3.88 -3.94 13.18
C ARG A 129 3.46 -3.59 11.76
N ILE A 130 2.14 -3.37 11.60
CA ILE A 130 1.54 -2.83 10.38
C ILE A 130 1.03 -1.43 10.69
N PHE A 131 1.45 -0.47 9.86
CA PHE A 131 1.00 0.92 9.89
C PHE A 131 0.14 1.17 8.66
N ALA A 132 -1.14 1.41 8.88
CA ALA A 132 -2.10 1.72 7.83
C ALA A 132 -2.50 3.19 7.91
N SER A 133 -2.35 3.92 6.83
CA SER A 133 -2.57 5.37 6.72
C SER A 133 -3.93 5.82 7.23
N CYS A 134 -4.99 5.03 6.98
CA CYS A 134 -6.36 5.33 7.39
C CYS A 134 -6.58 5.42 8.90
N TYR A 135 -5.68 4.85 9.72
CA TYR A 135 -5.72 4.98 11.18
C TYR A 135 -4.82 6.08 11.70
N LEU A 136 -3.90 6.56 10.85
CA LEU A 136 -2.91 7.57 11.23
C LEU A 136 -3.33 8.99 10.80
N GLY A 137 -4.33 9.12 9.94
CA GLY A 137 -4.77 10.40 9.39
C GLY A 137 -3.73 11.06 8.47
N MET A 138 -2.72 10.30 8.02
CA MET A 138 -1.66 10.76 7.13
C MET A 138 -1.22 9.63 6.20
N ALA A 139 -0.76 9.97 5.02
CA ALA A 139 -0.40 9.01 3.97
C ALA A 139 0.99 9.32 3.38
N LYS A 140 1.65 8.31 2.82
CA LYS A 140 2.83 8.50 1.98
C LYS A 140 2.45 9.37 0.76
N PRO A 141 3.26 10.31 0.32
CA PRO A 141 4.67 10.56 0.67
C PRO A 141 4.89 11.62 1.78
N ASP A 142 3.90 11.96 2.59
CA ASP A 142 4.07 12.95 3.65
C ASP A 142 5.21 12.52 4.60
N PRO A 143 6.25 13.34 4.82
CA PRO A 143 7.38 12.98 5.69
C PRO A 143 6.97 12.71 7.14
N ARG A 144 5.82 13.20 7.59
CA ARG A 144 5.31 12.96 8.95
C ARG A 144 5.01 11.48 9.19
N ILE A 145 4.52 10.75 8.17
CA ILE A 145 4.18 9.33 8.34
C ILE A 145 5.44 8.47 8.55
N TYR A 146 6.52 8.76 7.83
CA TYR A 146 7.79 8.02 7.99
C TYR A 146 8.40 8.30 9.37
N ARG A 147 8.45 9.58 9.80
CA ARG A 147 8.92 9.95 11.15
C ARG A 147 8.09 9.29 12.24
N PHE A 148 6.77 9.23 12.07
CA PHE A 148 5.87 8.53 12.99
C PHE A 148 6.23 7.06 13.10
N VAL A 149 6.39 6.35 11.97
CA VAL A 149 6.77 4.93 11.95
C VAL A 149 8.12 4.71 12.62
N LEU A 150 9.13 5.48 12.26
CA LEU A 150 10.47 5.37 12.84
C LEU A 150 10.46 5.58 14.36
N LYS A 151 9.74 6.61 14.85
CA LYS A 151 9.58 6.86 16.28
C LYS A 151 8.94 5.68 17.00
N HIS A 152 7.86 5.10 16.45
CA HIS A 152 7.15 3.98 17.05
C HIS A 152 7.93 2.67 17.00
N MET A 153 8.79 2.51 16.01
CA MET A 153 9.66 1.34 15.88
C MET A 153 10.95 1.47 16.69
N GLY A 154 11.32 2.68 17.12
CA GLY A 154 12.54 2.96 17.89
C GLY A 154 13.82 2.94 17.04
N PHE A 155 13.73 3.31 15.77
CA PHE A 155 14.87 3.32 14.85
C PHE A 155 15.13 4.70 14.26
N SER A 156 16.41 4.96 13.92
CA SER A 156 16.79 6.15 13.18
C SER A 156 16.57 5.97 11.66
N PRO A 157 16.45 7.07 10.90
CA PRO A 157 16.40 6.96 9.43
C PRO A 157 17.58 6.19 8.84
N LYS A 158 18.79 6.39 9.37
CA LYS A 158 20.04 5.76 8.89
C LYS A 158 20.08 4.24 9.06
N ASP A 159 19.35 3.71 10.05
CA ASP A 159 19.26 2.28 10.33
C ASP A 159 18.09 1.61 9.61
N SER A 160 17.37 2.35 8.73
CA SER A 160 16.08 1.93 8.17
C SER A 160 16.09 1.95 6.65
N LEU A 161 15.53 0.88 6.07
CA LEU A 161 15.32 0.71 4.64
C LEU A 161 13.80 0.71 4.36
N PHE A 162 13.37 1.52 3.39
CA PHE A 162 11.98 1.54 2.92
C PHE A 162 11.87 1.02 1.49
N ILE A 163 10.91 0.12 1.24
CA ILE A 163 10.67 -0.55 -0.05
C ILE A 163 9.26 -0.26 -0.51
N ASP A 164 9.13 0.41 -1.67
CA ASP A 164 7.84 0.85 -2.24
C ASP A 164 7.97 0.91 -3.78
N ASN A 165 6.91 0.60 -4.51
CA ASN A 165 6.92 0.65 -5.98
C ASN A 165 6.72 2.06 -6.53
N ILE A 166 6.17 2.99 -5.74
CA ILE A 166 5.86 4.35 -6.15
C ILE A 166 7.04 5.27 -5.84
N LYS A 167 7.63 5.87 -6.91
CA LYS A 167 8.81 6.75 -6.79
C LYS A 167 8.61 7.88 -5.77
N ARG A 168 7.47 8.58 -5.81
CA ARG A 168 7.20 9.69 -4.87
C ARG A 168 7.25 9.24 -3.40
N ASN A 169 6.90 7.98 -3.10
CA ASN A 169 6.94 7.44 -1.74
C ASN A 169 8.39 7.17 -1.30
N THR A 170 9.19 6.56 -2.18
CA THR A 170 10.64 6.36 -1.89
C THR A 170 11.38 7.68 -1.78
N ASP A 171 11.06 8.68 -2.63
CA ASP A 171 11.64 10.03 -2.53
C ASP A 171 11.29 10.70 -1.18
N GLY A 172 10.04 10.58 -0.72
CA GLY A 172 9.60 11.11 0.57
C GLY A 172 10.32 10.49 1.77
N ALA A 173 10.58 9.17 1.73
CA ALA A 173 11.37 8.48 2.74
C ALA A 173 12.85 8.88 2.69
N SER A 174 13.41 8.96 1.48
CA SER A 174 14.81 9.39 1.26
C SER A 174 15.06 10.81 1.76
N ALA A 175 14.10 11.72 1.57
CA ALA A 175 14.18 13.11 2.02
C ALA A 175 14.35 13.27 3.54
N ILE A 176 13.99 12.26 4.34
CA ILE A 176 14.23 12.24 5.79
C ILE A 176 15.45 11.40 6.19
N GLY A 177 16.24 10.93 5.22
CA GLY A 177 17.50 10.21 5.43
C GLY A 177 17.39 8.68 5.55
N MET A 178 16.27 8.08 5.14
CA MET A 178 16.14 6.62 5.02
C MET A 178 16.85 6.11 3.75
N ASP A 179 17.41 4.90 3.80
CA ASP A 179 17.73 4.17 2.58
C ASP A 179 16.44 3.68 1.92
N THR A 180 16.43 3.61 0.59
CA THR A 180 15.21 3.24 -0.14
C THR A 180 15.51 2.30 -1.30
N ILE A 181 14.56 1.39 -1.57
CA ILE A 181 14.51 0.59 -2.78
C ILE A 181 13.18 0.86 -3.47
N ARG A 182 13.24 1.35 -4.72
CA ARG A 182 12.08 1.35 -5.58
C ARG A 182 11.83 -0.07 -6.09
N PHE A 183 10.73 -0.66 -5.67
CA PHE A 183 10.36 -2.01 -6.09
C PHE A 183 9.91 -2.02 -7.55
N THR A 184 10.55 -2.85 -8.36
CA THR A 184 10.21 -3.10 -9.77
C THR A 184 10.00 -4.58 -10.07
N GLY A 185 10.05 -5.42 -9.01
CA GLY A 185 9.84 -6.86 -9.09
C GLY A 185 10.77 -7.62 -8.15
N TYR A 186 10.39 -8.86 -7.87
CA TYR A 186 11.08 -9.72 -6.90
C TYR A 186 12.58 -9.91 -7.19
N LYS A 187 12.96 -10.18 -8.45
CA LYS A 187 14.37 -10.44 -8.82
C LYS A 187 15.26 -9.22 -8.53
N GLU A 188 14.80 -8.03 -8.93
CA GLU A 188 15.54 -6.79 -8.69
C GLU A 188 15.61 -6.47 -7.19
N LEU A 189 14.52 -6.69 -6.45
CA LEU A 189 14.53 -6.52 -5.00
C LEU A 189 15.64 -7.35 -4.33
N VAL A 190 15.75 -8.64 -4.68
CA VAL A 190 16.81 -9.53 -4.13
C VAL A 190 18.20 -9.01 -4.45
N ILE A 191 18.43 -8.53 -5.68
CA ILE A 191 19.72 -7.94 -6.09
C ILE A 191 20.03 -6.69 -5.25
N GLN A 192 19.05 -5.79 -5.09
CA GLN A 192 19.22 -4.56 -4.33
C GLN A 192 19.47 -4.80 -2.83
N LEU A 193 18.83 -5.79 -2.25
CA LEU A 193 19.08 -6.22 -0.87
C LEU A 193 20.50 -6.80 -0.73
N SER A 194 20.89 -7.67 -1.65
CA SER A 194 22.24 -8.27 -1.64
C SER A 194 23.36 -7.23 -1.74
N LYS A 195 23.21 -6.19 -2.60
CA LYS A 195 24.15 -5.07 -2.70
C LYS A 195 24.33 -4.30 -1.39
N ARG A 196 23.35 -4.37 -0.47
CA ARG A 196 23.37 -3.78 0.87
C ARG A 196 23.84 -4.74 1.96
N GLY A 197 24.27 -5.95 1.58
CA GLY A 197 24.64 -7.00 2.53
C GLY A 197 23.44 -7.62 3.28
N ILE A 198 22.22 -7.37 2.82
CA ILE A 198 20.99 -7.93 3.39
C ILE A 198 20.72 -9.29 2.72
N LYS A 199 20.72 -10.36 3.54
CA LYS A 199 20.56 -11.76 3.06
C LYS A 199 19.45 -12.46 3.79
#